data_9c1ef8c938af18f9b2064ccd8c5950a1
#
_entry.id   9c1ef8c938af18f9b2064ccd8c5950a1
#
_cell.length_a   1.000
_cell.length_b   1.000
_cell.length_c   1.000
_cell.angle_alpha   90.00
_cell.angle_beta   90.00
_cell.angle_gamma   90.00
#
_symmetry.space_group_name_H-M   'P 1'
#
loop_
_entity.id
_entity.type
_entity.pdbx_description
1 polymer ?
#
loop_
_entity_poly.entity_id
_entity_poly.type
_entity_poly.pdbx_seq_one_letter_code
_entity_poly.pdbx_strand_id
1 'polypeptide(L)'
;MQEQKLQENDFSTLQTFKRLWPTIKPFKAGLVVSGIALVLNALADSGLIYLLKPLLDDGFGKANHSFLKIMAFVVVGMIILRGVTNFISNYCLAWVSGKVVMTMRRRLFKHLMFMPVSFFDRNSTGKLLSRITYDSEMIASSSSGSLITIVREGAYIISLLAVMFYTSWELTLVLFVIGPIIAMLITIVSKIFRKLSKNLQDSMGELTSATEQMLKGHKVVLSFGGQLVEEERFDIVSNDMRRKGMKMVTADSISDPVVQIIASLALAAVLFLATTPLIAEDNLSAGSFTVVFSSMLAMMRPLKSLTNVNSQFQRGMAACQTLFAILDLEPEKDNGTYQAEPAKGELEFKNVSFAYPGKEELALNNISFSVPAGKTVALVGRSGSGKSTIANLVTRFYDIEQGEILLDGVNIQDYRLSNLRENCAVVSQQVHLFNDTIANNIAYAAQDKYSREEIIAAAKAAYALEFIETLPQGFDTVIGENGASLSGGQRQRLAIARALLRNSPVLILDEATSALDTESERAIQSALDELKKDRTVIVIAHRLSTIENADEILVIDHGEICERGSHKTLLEQNGAYKQLHSMQFSG
;
A
#
# COMPACT_ATOMS: atom_id res chain seq x y z
N MET A 1 -11.97 8.46 -16.99
CA MET A 1 -11.07 7.88 -18.00
C MET A 1 -9.85 7.16 -17.42
N GLN A 2 -9.11 7.70 -16.44
CA GLN A 2 -7.95 6.99 -15.84
C GLN A 2 -8.34 5.82 -14.90
N GLU A 3 -9.45 5.89 -14.16
CA GLU A 3 -9.94 4.74 -13.39
C GLU A 3 -10.50 3.61 -14.27
N GLN A 4 -11.07 3.93 -15.42
CA GLN A 4 -11.44 2.92 -16.43
C GLN A 4 -10.20 2.25 -17.02
N LYS A 5 -9.08 2.97 -17.23
CA LYS A 5 -7.79 2.38 -17.62
C LYS A 5 -7.17 1.49 -16.53
N LEU A 6 -7.44 1.74 -15.25
CA LEU A 6 -7.01 0.87 -14.14
C LEU A 6 -7.78 -0.47 -14.13
N GLN A 7 -9.01 -0.52 -14.67
CA GLN A 7 -9.82 -1.73 -14.81
C GLN A 7 -9.62 -2.46 -16.14
N GLU A 8 -9.17 -1.77 -17.20
CA GLU A 8 -9.03 -2.33 -18.55
C GLU A 8 -7.67 -2.98 -18.87
N ASN A 9 -6.65 -2.83 -18.03
CA ASN A 9 -5.40 -3.57 -18.20
C ASN A 9 -5.52 -4.99 -17.61
N ASP A 10 -6.38 -5.80 -18.21
CA ASP A 10 -6.50 -7.23 -17.93
C ASP A 10 -5.29 -7.97 -18.54
N PHE A 11 -4.10 -7.69 -17.97
CA PHE A 11 -2.91 -8.46 -18.32
C PHE A 11 -3.14 -9.92 -17.98
N SER A 12 -2.93 -10.79 -18.95
CA SER A 12 -2.96 -12.23 -18.65
C SER A 12 -1.98 -12.52 -17.50
N THR A 13 -2.32 -13.48 -16.66
CA THR A 13 -1.50 -13.93 -15.53
C THR A 13 -0.03 -14.16 -15.93
N LEU A 14 0.19 -14.64 -17.15
CA LEU A 14 1.52 -14.88 -17.72
C LEU A 14 2.28 -13.58 -18.02
N GLN A 15 1.60 -12.55 -18.52
CA GLN A 15 2.20 -11.25 -18.79
C GLN A 15 2.60 -10.55 -17.50
N THR A 16 1.74 -10.60 -16.48
CA THR A 16 2.02 -10.08 -15.14
C THR A 16 3.26 -10.76 -14.53
N PHE A 17 3.36 -12.08 -14.65
CA PHE A 17 4.53 -12.83 -14.18
C PHE A 17 5.81 -12.46 -14.96
N LYS A 18 5.74 -12.32 -16.28
CA LYS A 18 6.87 -11.85 -17.10
C LYS A 18 7.36 -10.48 -16.66
N ARG A 19 6.46 -9.62 -16.24
CA ARG A 19 6.75 -8.27 -15.75
C ARG A 19 7.37 -8.27 -14.33
N LEU A 20 7.00 -9.23 -13.50
CA LEU A 20 7.58 -9.45 -12.18
C LEU A 20 8.99 -10.07 -12.26
N TRP A 21 9.27 -10.87 -13.30
CA TRP A 21 10.51 -11.62 -13.45
C TRP A 21 11.79 -10.78 -13.33
N PRO A 22 11.92 -9.58 -13.90
CA PRO A 22 13.10 -8.72 -13.71
C PRO A 22 13.39 -8.38 -12.25
N THR A 23 12.36 -8.32 -11.40
CA THR A 23 12.51 -8.08 -9.95
C THR A 23 13.01 -9.34 -9.21
N ILE A 24 12.69 -10.53 -9.71
CA ILE A 24 13.10 -11.83 -9.15
C ILE A 24 14.50 -12.22 -9.65
N LYS A 25 14.84 -11.93 -10.91
CA LYS A 25 16.07 -12.33 -11.60
C LYS A 25 17.37 -12.06 -10.83
N PRO A 26 17.56 -10.94 -10.10
CA PRO A 26 18.78 -10.70 -9.31
C PRO A 26 19.01 -11.78 -8.22
N PHE A 27 17.96 -12.44 -7.77
CA PHE A 27 17.99 -13.43 -6.69
C PHE A 27 17.96 -14.88 -7.20
N LYS A 28 18.25 -15.10 -8.49
CA LYS A 28 18.21 -16.42 -9.15
C LYS A 28 19.05 -17.50 -8.44
N ALA A 29 20.17 -17.13 -7.82
CA ALA A 29 21.01 -18.08 -7.09
C ALA A 29 20.24 -18.73 -5.92
N GLY A 30 19.50 -17.94 -5.13
CA GLY A 30 18.65 -18.45 -4.06
C GLY A 30 17.52 -19.36 -4.58
N LEU A 31 16.93 -19.02 -5.74
CA LEU A 31 15.91 -19.88 -6.39
C LEU A 31 16.50 -21.21 -6.87
N VAL A 32 17.68 -21.22 -7.47
CA VAL A 32 18.34 -22.45 -7.94
C VAL A 32 18.70 -23.35 -6.76
N VAL A 33 19.33 -22.79 -5.71
CA VAL A 33 19.68 -23.54 -4.50
C VAL A 33 18.43 -24.13 -3.86
N SER A 34 17.36 -23.35 -3.72
CA SER A 34 16.10 -23.84 -3.16
C SER A 34 15.45 -24.91 -4.04
N GLY A 35 15.49 -24.75 -5.38
CA GLY A 35 14.97 -25.74 -6.32
C GLY A 35 15.69 -27.08 -6.20
N ILE A 36 17.03 -27.07 -6.15
CA ILE A 36 17.84 -28.29 -5.94
C ILE A 36 17.49 -28.92 -4.58
N ALA A 37 17.42 -28.11 -3.51
CA ALA A 37 17.09 -28.60 -2.18
C ALA A 37 15.66 -29.18 -2.12
N LEU A 38 14.67 -28.62 -2.84
CA LEU A 38 13.32 -29.16 -2.93
C LEU A 38 13.27 -30.51 -3.65
N VAL A 39 14.03 -30.65 -4.74
CA VAL A 39 14.13 -31.93 -5.46
C VAL A 39 14.82 -33.00 -4.58
N LEU A 40 15.91 -32.64 -3.91
CA LEU A 40 16.59 -33.57 -2.98
C LEU A 40 15.68 -33.95 -1.79
N ASN A 41 14.89 -33.00 -1.29
CA ASN A 41 13.89 -33.27 -0.25
C ASN A 41 12.85 -34.30 -0.74
N ALA A 42 12.32 -34.10 -1.96
CA ALA A 42 11.34 -34.99 -2.57
C ALA A 42 11.93 -36.43 -2.78
N LEU A 43 13.19 -36.50 -3.23
CA LEU A 43 13.89 -37.77 -3.38
C LEU A 43 14.15 -38.45 -2.02
N ALA A 44 14.47 -37.70 -0.97
CA ALA A 44 14.62 -38.23 0.37
C ALA A 44 13.31 -38.79 0.92
N ASP A 45 12.18 -38.05 0.72
CA ASP A 45 10.85 -38.49 1.14
C ASP A 45 10.40 -39.77 0.42
N SER A 46 10.57 -39.85 -0.91
CA SER A 46 10.24 -41.05 -1.68
C SER A 46 11.21 -42.21 -1.41
N GLY A 47 12.48 -41.87 -1.17
CA GLY A 47 13.50 -42.86 -0.78
C GLY A 47 13.20 -43.55 0.55
N LEU A 48 12.69 -42.80 1.54
CA LEU A 48 12.23 -43.36 2.80
C LEU A 48 11.11 -44.40 2.61
N ILE A 49 10.18 -44.12 1.68
CA ILE A 49 9.13 -45.10 1.34
C ILE A 49 9.71 -46.31 0.63
N TYR A 50 10.64 -46.09 -0.32
CA TYR A 50 11.31 -47.20 -1.02
C TYR A 50 12.07 -48.12 -0.07
N LEU A 51 12.71 -47.61 1.00
CA LEU A 51 13.43 -48.41 1.99
C LEU A 51 12.53 -49.40 2.72
N LEU A 52 11.21 -49.28 2.71
CA LEU A 52 10.30 -50.27 3.28
C LEU A 52 10.44 -51.63 2.59
N LYS A 53 10.73 -51.67 1.28
CA LYS A 53 10.90 -52.93 0.53
C LYS A 53 12.08 -53.75 1.06
N PRO A 54 13.34 -53.30 1.01
CA PRO A 54 14.47 -54.09 1.52
C PRO A 54 14.35 -54.31 3.04
N LEU A 55 13.70 -53.44 3.78
CA LEU A 55 13.52 -53.61 5.22
C LEU A 55 12.58 -54.76 5.55
N LEU A 56 11.47 -54.90 4.78
CA LEU A 56 10.51 -55.99 4.96
C LEU A 56 11.00 -57.30 4.35
N ASP A 57 11.55 -57.28 3.13
CA ASP A 57 11.89 -58.49 2.39
C ASP A 57 13.22 -59.09 2.87
N ASP A 58 14.28 -58.29 3.01
CA ASP A 58 15.63 -58.77 3.36
C ASP A 58 15.92 -58.67 4.85
N GLY A 59 15.37 -57.66 5.53
CA GLY A 59 15.55 -57.44 6.96
C GLY A 59 14.71 -58.39 7.80
N PHE A 60 13.42 -58.20 7.83
CA PHE A 60 12.49 -59.00 8.64
C PHE A 60 12.18 -60.33 8.00
N GLY A 61 11.94 -60.38 6.67
CA GLY A 61 11.58 -61.61 5.96
C GLY A 61 12.68 -62.68 6.03
N LYS A 62 13.97 -62.30 5.94
CA LYS A 62 15.12 -63.18 6.06
C LYS A 62 15.79 -63.21 7.44
N ALA A 63 15.21 -62.53 8.45
CA ALA A 63 15.71 -62.36 9.82
C ALA A 63 17.18 -61.88 9.88
N ASN A 64 17.62 -61.03 8.95
CA ASN A 64 19.00 -60.55 8.87
C ASN A 64 19.26 -59.39 9.82
N HIS A 65 19.65 -59.63 11.05
CA HIS A 65 19.91 -58.66 12.09
C HIS A 65 21.04 -57.67 11.74
N SER A 66 22.07 -58.09 11.00
CA SER A 66 23.16 -57.20 10.59
C SER A 66 22.70 -56.16 9.56
N PHE A 67 21.85 -56.56 8.61
CA PHE A 67 21.24 -55.69 7.64
C PHE A 67 20.31 -54.66 8.31
N LEU A 68 19.50 -55.10 9.28
CA LEU A 68 18.62 -54.20 10.05
C LEU A 68 19.38 -53.11 10.79
N LYS A 69 20.56 -53.42 11.37
CA LYS A 69 21.43 -52.43 12.02
C LYS A 69 21.91 -51.37 11.03
N ILE A 70 22.35 -51.77 9.83
CA ILE A 70 22.79 -50.84 8.79
C ILE A 70 21.62 -49.97 8.33
N MET A 71 20.44 -50.56 8.10
CA MET A 71 19.23 -49.83 7.69
C MET A 71 18.80 -48.77 8.71
N ALA A 72 18.97 -49.03 10.01
CA ALA A 72 18.70 -48.04 11.04
C ALA A 72 19.54 -46.76 10.84
N PHE A 73 20.84 -46.91 10.53
CA PHE A 73 21.70 -45.74 10.24
C PHE A 73 21.33 -45.06 8.91
N VAL A 74 20.94 -45.84 7.88
CA VAL A 74 20.49 -45.29 6.59
C VAL A 74 19.22 -44.45 6.76
N VAL A 75 18.23 -44.94 7.52
CA VAL A 75 17.00 -44.19 7.81
C VAL A 75 17.31 -42.92 8.55
N VAL A 76 18.16 -42.94 9.57
CA VAL A 76 18.57 -41.71 10.29
C VAL A 76 19.27 -40.73 9.35
N GLY A 77 20.21 -41.24 8.51
CA GLY A 77 20.89 -40.41 7.50
C GLY A 77 19.92 -39.75 6.52
N MET A 78 18.91 -40.49 6.05
CA MET A 78 17.86 -39.95 5.15
C MET A 78 17.00 -38.89 5.84
N ILE A 79 16.64 -39.09 7.12
CA ILE A 79 15.89 -38.11 7.90
C ILE A 79 16.71 -36.83 8.12
N ILE A 80 18.01 -36.97 8.41
CA ILE A 80 18.92 -35.81 8.52
C ILE A 80 19.01 -35.09 7.18
N LEU A 81 19.23 -35.80 6.07
CA LEU A 81 19.25 -35.20 4.73
C LEU A 81 17.95 -34.45 4.42
N ARG A 82 16.81 -35.05 4.70
CA ARG A 82 15.49 -34.45 4.59
C ARG A 82 15.39 -33.15 5.42
N GLY A 83 15.82 -33.17 6.68
CA GLY A 83 15.80 -32.03 7.57
C GLY A 83 16.66 -30.88 7.04
N VAL A 84 17.87 -31.16 6.61
CA VAL A 84 18.82 -30.18 6.07
C VAL A 84 18.28 -29.57 4.75
N THR A 85 17.83 -30.40 3.82
CA THR A 85 17.29 -29.91 2.52
C THR A 85 16.01 -29.11 2.71
N ASN A 86 15.12 -29.49 3.63
CA ASN A 86 13.92 -28.73 3.97
C ASN A 86 14.29 -27.38 4.58
N PHE A 87 15.27 -27.34 5.48
CA PHE A 87 15.74 -26.05 6.05
C PHE A 87 16.31 -25.14 4.97
N ILE A 88 17.24 -25.66 4.13
CA ILE A 88 17.87 -24.88 3.05
C ILE A 88 16.80 -24.31 2.09
N SER A 89 15.86 -25.14 1.65
CA SER A 89 14.81 -24.72 0.71
C SER A 89 13.94 -23.62 1.30
N ASN A 90 13.42 -23.81 2.52
CA ASN A 90 12.55 -22.83 3.18
C ASN A 90 13.28 -21.51 3.46
N TYR A 91 14.53 -21.58 3.95
CA TYR A 91 15.34 -20.40 4.23
C TYR A 91 15.64 -19.59 2.96
N CYS A 92 16.15 -20.25 1.91
CA CYS A 92 16.49 -19.59 0.65
C CYS A 92 15.26 -18.93 0.01
N LEU A 93 14.11 -19.58 0.07
CA LEU A 93 12.87 -19.06 -0.48
C LEU A 93 12.31 -17.88 0.32
N ALA A 94 12.34 -17.97 1.66
CA ALA A 94 11.96 -16.86 2.52
C ALA A 94 12.88 -15.64 2.28
N TRP A 95 14.18 -15.89 2.10
CA TRP A 95 15.14 -14.84 1.78
C TRP A 95 14.85 -14.18 0.42
N VAL A 96 14.62 -14.97 -0.64
CA VAL A 96 14.25 -14.44 -1.98
C VAL A 96 12.94 -13.65 -1.90
N SER A 97 11.92 -14.23 -1.28
CA SER A 97 10.62 -13.59 -1.08
C SER A 97 10.75 -12.23 -0.39
N GLY A 98 11.45 -12.18 0.74
CA GLY A 98 11.69 -10.93 1.48
C GLY A 98 12.44 -9.87 0.66
N LYS A 99 13.41 -10.28 -0.18
CA LYS A 99 14.12 -9.37 -1.09
C LYS A 99 13.22 -8.82 -2.19
N VAL A 100 12.34 -9.65 -2.76
CA VAL A 100 11.35 -9.21 -3.77
C VAL A 100 10.38 -8.21 -3.16
N VAL A 101 9.81 -8.51 -1.97
CA VAL A 101 8.91 -7.57 -1.24
C VAL A 101 9.61 -6.24 -0.99
N MET A 102 10.81 -6.28 -0.42
CA MET A 102 11.57 -5.07 -0.12
C MET A 102 11.81 -4.24 -1.39
N THR A 103 12.15 -4.88 -2.50
CA THR A 103 12.38 -4.19 -3.79
C THR A 103 11.10 -3.57 -4.33
N MET A 104 9.97 -4.28 -4.26
CA MET A 104 8.67 -3.77 -4.70
C MET A 104 8.20 -2.61 -3.82
N ARG A 105 8.31 -2.73 -2.50
CA ARG A 105 7.97 -1.64 -1.56
C ARG A 105 8.80 -0.38 -1.82
N ARG A 106 10.11 -0.54 -2.03
CA ARG A 106 11.00 0.59 -2.37
C ARG A 106 10.61 1.28 -3.68
N ARG A 107 10.32 0.49 -4.72
CA ARG A 107 9.88 1.03 -6.03
C ARG A 107 8.56 1.78 -5.90
N LEU A 108 7.59 1.17 -5.22
CA LEU A 108 6.27 1.77 -5.02
C LEU A 108 6.38 3.05 -4.20
N PHE A 109 7.10 3.01 -3.06
CA PHE A 109 7.28 4.18 -2.21
C PHE A 109 7.99 5.32 -2.95
N LYS A 110 9.09 5.00 -3.67
CA LYS A 110 9.80 6.00 -4.49
C LYS A 110 8.87 6.60 -5.55
N HIS A 111 8.07 5.78 -6.22
CA HIS A 111 7.14 6.25 -7.24
C HIS A 111 6.06 7.16 -6.65
N LEU A 112 5.46 6.77 -5.52
CA LEU A 112 4.46 7.57 -4.82
C LEU A 112 4.99 8.95 -4.40
N MET A 113 6.26 9.07 -4.02
CA MET A 113 6.86 10.37 -3.65
C MET A 113 6.92 11.36 -4.81
N PHE A 114 6.83 10.91 -6.04
CA PHE A 114 6.82 11.74 -7.23
C PHE A 114 5.47 11.81 -7.94
N MET A 115 4.41 11.30 -7.31
CA MET A 115 3.06 11.39 -7.88
C MET A 115 2.47 12.79 -7.67
N PRO A 116 1.65 13.29 -8.63
CA PRO A 116 1.00 14.59 -8.50
C PRO A 116 -0.02 14.59 -7.36
N VAL A 117 -0.30 15.77 -6.78
CA VAL A 117 -1.26 15.95 -5.68
C VAL A 117 -2.63 15.40 -6.05
N SER A 118 -3.06 15.56 -7.29
CA SER A 118 -4.33 15.05 -7.80
C SER A 118 -4.51 13.53 -7.67
N PHE A 119 -3.42 12.77 -7.58
CA PHE A 119 -3.46 11.33 -7.31
C PHE A 119 -3.87 11.06 -5.85
N PHE A 120 -3.32 11.83 -4.91
CA PHE A 120 -3.63 11.67 -3.48
C PHE A 120 -5.05 12.14 -3.14
N ASP A 121 -5.57 13.16 -3.83
CA ASP A 121 -6.95 13.62 -3.65
C ASP A 121 -7.99 12.55 -4.02
N ARG A 122 -7.66 11.70 -5.01
CA ARG A 122 -8.54 10.63 -5.48
C ARG A 122 -8.38 9.33 -4.72
N ASN A 123 -7.29 9.13 -4.01
CA ASN A 123 -6.96 7.88 -3.34
C ASN A 123 -6.86 8.08 -1.83
N SER A 124 -7.67 7.36 -1.07
CA SER A 124 -7.58 7.42 0.39
C SER A 124 -6.23 6.88 0.90
N THR A 125 -5.69 7.50 1.94
CA THR A 125 -4.44 7.09 2.59
C THR A 125 -4.47 5.62 3.02
N GLY A 126 -5.61 5.14 3.55
CA GLY A 126 -5.78 3.74 3.93
C GLY A 126 -5.65 2.77 2.75
N LYS A 127 -6.19 3.14 1.56
CA LYS A 127 -6.05 2.34 0.34
C LYS A 127 -4.59 2.25 -0.10
N LEU A 128 -3.85 3.36 -0.09
CA LEU A 128 -2.44 3.40 -0.46
C LEU A 128 -1.57 2.64 0.55
N LEU A 129 -1.84 2.78 1.83
CA LEU A 129 -1.15 2.04 2.89
C LEU A 129 -1.35 0.53 2.72
N SER A 130 -2.58 0.07 2.45
CA SER A 130 -2.88 -1.33 2.15
C SER A 130 -2.10 -1.85 0.94
N ARG A 131 -1.93 -1.04 -0.12
CA ARG A 131 -1.11 -1.40 -1.30
C ARG A 131 0.35 -1.63 -0.94
N ILE A 132 0.94 -0.74 -0.12
CA ILE A 132 2.35 -0.85 0.28
C ILE A 132 2.57 -2.02 1.24
N THR A 133 1.66 -2.25 2.18
CA THR A 133 1.83 -3.28 3.22
C THR A 133 1.31 -4.64 2.77
N TYR A 134 0.01 -4.74 2.52
CA TYR A 134 -0.68 -6.01 2.28
C TYR A 134 -0.45 -6.56 0.87
N ASP A 135 -0.66 -5.75 -0.19
CA ASP A 135 -0.53 -6.25 -1.56
C ASP A 135 0.92 -6.65 -1.88
N SER A 136 1.90 -5.89 -1.36
CA SER A 136 3.31 -6.25 -1.51
C SER A 136 3.65 -7.60 -0.86
N GLU A 137 3.11 -7.88 0.34
CA GLU A 137 3.29 -9.15 1.03
C GLU A 137 2.58 -10.30 0.30
N MET A 138 1.39 -10.03 -0.24
CA MET A 138 0.62 -10.99 -1.02
C MET A 138 1.39 -11.45 -2.28
N ILE A 139 2.12 -10.55 -2.94
CA ILE A 139 2.98 -10.90 -4.09
C ILE A 139 4.02 -11.95 -3.69
N ALA A 140 4.68 -11.74 -2.57
CA ALA A 140 5.73 -12.63 -2.12
C ALA A 140 5.20 -13.99 -1.66
N SER A 141 4.19 -13.98 -0.79
CA SER A 141 3.60 -15.22 -0.28
C SER A 141 2.95 -16.05 -1.38
N SER A 142 2.30 -15.40 -2.35
CA SER A 142 1.59 -16.09 -3.43
C SER A 142 2.53 -16.52 -4.57
N SER A 143 3.47 -15.67 -5.01
CA SER A 143 4.36 -16.03 -6.12
C SER A 143 5.43 -17.04 -5.69
N SER A 144 6.13 -16.77 -4.59
CA SER A 144 7.16 -17.70 -4.08
C SER A 144 6.53 -18.98 -3.52
N GLY A 145 5.50 -18.87 -2.68
CA GLY A 145 4.81 -20.01 -2.10
C GLY A 145 4.21 -20.94 -3.15
N SER A 146 3.60 -20.39 -4.19
CA SER A 146 3.03 -21.19 -5.29
C SER A 146 4.10 -21.91 -6.10
N LEU A 147 5.21 -21.24 -6.44
CA LEU A 147 6.32 -21.85 -7.16
C LEU A 147 6.97 -22.97 -6.34
N ILE A 148 7.16 -22.74 -5.03
CA ILE A 148 7.65 -23.76 -4.10
C ILE A 148 6.77 -24.99 -4.14
N THR A 149 5.47 -24.79 -3.96
CA THR A 149 4.52 -25.90 -3.90
C THR A 149 4.50 -26.66 -5.22
N ILE A 150 4.51 -25.98 -6.37
CA ILE A 150 4.57 -26.64 -7.69
C ILE A 150 5.84 -27.49 -7.82
N VAL A 151 7.01 -26.92 -7.49
CA VAL A 151 8.28 -27.63 -7.63
C VAL A 151 8.39 -28.79 -6.64
N ARG A 152 8.08 -28.56 -5.35
CA ARG A 152 8.18 -29.56 -4.30
C ARG A 152 7.19 -30.70 -4.51
N GLU A 153 5.91 -30.38 -4.63
CA GLU A 153 4.88 -31.41 -4.74
C GLU A 153 4.94 -32.09 -6.12
N GLY A 154 5.31 -31.36 -7.18
CA GLY A 154 5.56 -31.92 -8.50
C GLY A 154 6.74 -32.90 -8.51
N ALA A 155 7.88 -32.51 -7.95
CA ALA A 155 9.05 -33.40 -7.81
C ALA A 155 8.72 -34.63 -6.94
N TYR A 156 7.95 -34.46 -5.87
CA TYR A 156 7.54 -35.54 -5.00
C TYR A 156 6.60 -36.52 -5.70
N ILE A 157 5.62 -36.07 -6.46
CA ILE A 157 4.76 -36.94 -7.27
C ILE A 157 5.57 -37.69 -8.29
N ILE A 158 6.48 -37.04 -9.03
CA ILE A 158 7.34 -37.67 -10.03
C ILE A 158 8.22 -38.74 -9.38
N SER A 159 8.83 -38.43 -8.23
CA SER A 159 9.67 -39.39 -7.52
C SER A 159 8.90 -40.58 -6.97
N LEU A 160 7.67 -40.38 -6.45
CA LEU A 160 6.79 -41.45 -6.00
C LEU A 160 6.36 -42.35 -7.18
N LEU A 161 5.98 -41.75 -8.32
CA LEU A 161 5.67 -42.52 -9.53
C LEU A 161 6.87 -43.34 -10.01
N ALA A 162 8.07 -42.75 -10.02
CA ALA A 162 9.28 -43.47 -10.38
C ALA A 162 9.54 -44.67 -9.46
N VAL A 163 9.39 -44.51 -8.13
CA VAL A 163 9.50 -45.60 -7.14
C VAL A 163 8.44 -46.66 -7.39
N MET A 164 7.20 -46.30 -7.65
CA MET A 164 6.10 -47.24 -7.91
C MET A 164 6.34 -48.04 -9.19
N PHE A 165 6.69 -47.37 -10.31
CA PHE A 165 6.99 -48.04 -11.56
C PHE A 165 8.20 -49.00 -11.47
N TYR A 166 9.24 -48.58 -10.73
CA TYR A 166 10.41 -49.42 -10.48
C TYR A 166 10.08 -50.64 -9.60
N THR A 167 9.11 -50.50 -8.68
CA THR A 167 8.75 -51.55 -7.74
C THR A 167 7.78 -52.57 -8.34
N SER A 168 6.70 -52.10 -9.00
CA SER A 168 5.76 -52.93 -9.77
C SER A 168 4.99 -52.01 -10.74
N TRP A 169 5.20 -52.21 -12.03
CA TRP A 169 4.53 -51.43 -13.06
C TRP A 169 3.05 -51.83 -13.22
N GLU A 170 2.72 -53.09 -12.98
CA GLU A 170 1.38 -53.66 -13.07
C GLU A 170 0.44 -52.99 -12.06
N LEU A 171 0.87 -52.93 -10.79
CA LEU A 171 0.10 -52.28 -9.72
C LEU A 171 0.01 -50.79 -9.92
N THR A 172 1.03 -50.17 -10.54
CA THR A 172 1.05 -48.73 -10.82
C THR A 172 0.03 -48.34 -11.90
N LEU A 173 -0.22 -49.20 -12.90
CA LEU A 173 -1.23 -48.97 -13.93
C LEU A 173 -2.64 -48.77 -13.37
N VAL A 174 -2.97 -49.41 -12.26
CA VAL A 174 -4.25 -49.24 -11.57
C VAL A 174 -4.46 -47.78 -11.17
N LEU A 175 -3.39 -47.10 -10.75
CA LEU A 175 -3.44 -45.69 -10.39
C LEU A 175 -3.84 -44.79 -11.59
N PHE A 176 -3.38 -45.14 -12.81
CA PHE A 176 -3.73 -44.37 -14.02
C PHE A 176 -5.18 -44.52 -14.43
N VAL A 177 -5.85 -45.58 -14.01
CA VAL A 177 -7.31 -45.75 -14.22
C VAL A 177 -8.11 -44.94 -13.20
N ILE A 178 -7.66 -44.92 -11.94
CA ILE A 178 -8.36 -44.30 -10.82
C ILE A 178 -7.98 -42.79 -10.69
N GLY A 179 -6.75 -42.44 -11.05
CA GLY A 179 -6.23 -41.05 -10.99
C GLY A 179 -7.13 -40.00 -11.64
N PRO A 180 -7.62 -40.21 -12.88
CA PRO A 180 -8.55 -39.28 -13.52
C PRO A 180 -9.86 -39.07 -12.76
N ILE A 181 -10.40 -40.09 -12.10
CA ILE A 181 -11.61 -40.03 -11.29
C ILE A 181 -11.35 -39.11 -10.07
N ILE A 182 -10.23 -39.32 -9.39
CA ILE A 182 -9.82 -38.46 -8.27
C ILE A 182 -9.58 -37.03 -8.74
N ALA A 183 -8.91 -36.82 -9.86
CA ALA A 183 -8.66 -35.49 -10.42
C ALA A 183 -9.95 -34.76 -10.79
N MET A 184 -10.94 -35.46 -11.36
CA MET A 184 -12.26 -34.92 -11.66
C MET A 184 -12.99 -34.47 -10.39
N LEU A 185 -12.99 -35.30 -9.35
CA LEU A 185 -13.61 -34.98 -8.06
C LEU A 185 -12.96 -33.76 -7.41
N ILE A 186 -11.64 -33.73 -7.35
CA ILE A 186 -10.87 -32.61 -6.80
C ILE A 186 -11.24 -31.31 -7.56
N THR A 187 -11.42 -31.37 -8.88
CA THR A 187 -11.79 -30.23 -9.70
C THR A 187 -13.19 -29.71 -9.36
N ILE A 188 -14.15 -30.62 -9.14
CA ILE A 188 -15.53 -30.26 -8.75
C ILE A 188 -15.53 -29.60 -7.37
N VAL A 189 -14.87 -30.21 -6.38
CA VAL A 189 -14.74 -29.67 -5.02
C VAL A 189 -14.07 -28.30 -5.04
N SER A 190 -13.00 -28.15 -5.81
CA SER A 190 -12.27 -26.87 -5.94
C SER A 190 -13.14 -25.74 -6.52
N LYS A 191 -14.05 -26.04 -7.46
CA LYS A 191 -15.01 -25.05 -7.99
C LYS A 191 -16.01 -24.60 -6.92
N ILE A 192 -16.55 -25.54 -6.15
CA ILE A 192 -17.49 -25.27 -5.04
C ILE A 192 -16.77 -24.41 -3.98
N PHE A 193 -15.59 -24.83 -3.57
CA PHE A 193 -14.80 -24.13 -2.56
C PHE A 193 -14.45 -22.69 -2.98
N ARG A 194 -14.10 -22.48 -4.25
CA ARG A 194 -13.82 -21.14 -4.80
C ARG A 194 -15.04 -20.21 -4.71
N LYS A 195 -16.24 -20.73 -5.03
CA LYS A 195 -17.48 -19.96 -4.92
C LYS A 195 -17.80 -19.59 -3.47
N LEU A 196 -17.65 -20.54 -2.54
CA LEU A 196 -17.90 -20.33 -1.12
C LEU A 196 -16.86 -19.35 -0.51
N SER A 197 -15.59 -19.47 -0.88
CA SER A 197 -14.53 -18.57 -0.45
C SER A 197 -14.78 -17.13 -0.92
N LYS A 198 -15.26 -16.93 -2.15
CA LYS A 198 -15.64 -15.60 -2.64
C LYS A 198 -16.76 -15.00 -1.80
N ASN A 199 -17.84 -15.76 -1.56
CA ASN A 199 -18.96 -15.28 -0.75
C ASN A 199 -18.54 -14.93 0.69
N LEU A 200 -17.58 -15.67 1.27
CA LEU A 200 -17.04 -15.37 2.59
C LEU A 200 -16.22 -14.08 2.59
N GLN A 201 -15.42 -13.83 1.53
CA GLN A 201 -14.66 -12.60 1.39
C GLN A 201 -15.57 -11.37 1.25
N ASP A 202 -16.67 -11.49 0.50
CA ASP A 202 -17.66 -10.42 0.35
C ASP A 202 -18.26 -10.07 1.72
N SER A 203 -18.65 -11.07 2.54
CA SER A 203 -19.15 -10.83 3.90
C SER A 203 -18.10 -10.27 4.86
N MET A 204 -16.82 -10.62 4.69
CA MET A 204 -15.74 -10.01 5.45
C MET A 204 -15.60 -8.52 5.12
N GLY A 205 -15.79 -8.15 3.84
CA GLY A 205 -15.85 -6.74 3.41
C GLY A 205 -17.01 -5.98 4.07
N GLU A 206 -18.21 -6.57 4.11
CA GLU A 206 -19.38 -5.99 4.76
C GLU A 206 -19.15 -5.79 6.27
N LEU A 207 -18.59 -6.80 6.96
CA LEU A 207 -18.26 -6.73 8.40
C LEU A 207 -17.23 -5.62 8.67
N THR A 208 -16.19 -5.53 7.86
CA THR A 208 -15.15 -4.49 7.98
C THR A 208 -15.75 -3.10 7.79
N SER A 209 -16.61 -2.93 6.79
CA SER A 209 -17.29 -1.65 6.52
C SER A 209 -18.21 -1.24 7.67
N ALA A 210 -19.00 -2.17 8.21
CA ALA A 210 -19.87 -1.90 9.37
C ALA A 210 -19.06 -1.48 10.60
N THR A 211 -17.95 -2.20 10.88
CA THR A 211 -17.04 -1.87 11.99
C THR A 211 -16.40 -0.49 11.79
N GLU A 212 -15.91 -0.18 10.58
CA GLU A 212 -15.29 1.11 10.27
C GLU A 212 -16.28 2.27 10.44
N GLN A 213 -17.52 2.11 9.98
CA GLN A 213 -18.58 3.12 10.13
C GLN A 213 -18.87 3.39 11.62
N MET A 214 -19.00 2.35 12.44
CA MET A 214 -19.23 2.47 13.87
C MET A 214 -18.05 3.16 14.58
N LEU A 215 -16.81 2.77 14.28
CA LEU A 215 -15.62 3.38 14.89
C LEU A 215 -15.49 4.86 14.53
N LYS A 216 -15.71 5.23 13.27
CA LYS A 216 -15.71 6.64 12.82
C LYS A 216 -16.85 7.44 13.42
N GLY A 217 -18.02 6.82 13.55
CA GLY A 217 -19.24 7.42 14.11
C GLY A 217 -19.37 7.29 15.63
N HIS A 218 -18.38 6.77 16.36
CA HIS A 218 -18.50 6.40 17.77
C HIS A 218 -19.06 7.53 18.67
N LYS A 219 -18.60 8.78 18.45
CA LYS A 219 -19.14 9.94 19.19
C LYS A 219 -20.63 10.16 18.93
N VAL A 220 -21.09 9.93 17.71
CA VAL A 220 -22.50 10.05 17.33
C VAL A 220 -23.30 8.92 17.98
N VAL A 221 -22.80 7.69 17.91
CA VAL A 221 -23.43 6.52 18.57
C VAL A 221 -23.64 6.78 20.06
N LEU A 222 -22.61 7.29 20.75
CA LEU A 222 -22.73 7.64 22.18
C LEU A 222 -23.70 8.79 22.42
N SER A 223 -23.64 9.86 21.60
CA SER A 223 -24.46 11.06 21.80
C SER A 223 -25.96 10.81 21.61
N PHE A 224 -26.32 9.85 20.76
CA PHE A 224 -27.72 9.51 20.47
C PHE A 224 -28.20 8.20 21.12
N GLY A 225 -27.37 7.56 21.93
CA GLY A 225 -27.73 6.30 22.60
C GLY A 225 -27.95 5.14 21.63
N GLY A 226 -27.24 5.16 20.49
CA GLY A 226 -27.40 4.20 19.39
C GLY A 226 -26.68 2.86 19.58
N GLN A 227 -26.12 2.56 20.76
CA GLN A 227 -25.28 1.37 20.99
C GLN A 227 -26.00 0.06 20.63
N LEU A 228 -27.25 -0.10 21.09
CA LEU A 228 -28.03 -1.31 20.82
C LEU A 228 -28.35 -1.50 19.33
N VAL A 229 -28.58 -0.41 18.60
CA VAL A 229 -28.86 -0.44 17.16
C VAL A 229 -27.63 -0.90 16.38
N GLU A 230 -26.46 -0.38 16.72
CA GLU A 230 -25.21 -0.76 16.06
C GLU A 230 -24.77 -2.18 16.46
N GLU A 231 -25.02 -2.60 17.70
CA GLU A 231 -24.78 -3.98 18.16
C GLU A 231 -25.64 -4.99 17.38
N GLU A 232 -26.96 -4.73 17.25
CA GLU A 232 -27.86 -5.59 16.47
C GLU A 232 -27.43 -5.66 14.98
N ARG A 233 -27.06 -4.51 14.41
CA ARG A 233 -26.56 -4.44 13.03
C ARG A 233 -25.30 -5.27 12.84
N PHE A 234 -24.33 -5.15 13.77
CA PHE A 234 -23.10 -5.91 13.75
C PHE A 234 -23.36 -7.41 13.89
N ASP A 235 -24.27 -7.81 14.79
CA ASP A 235 -24.64 -9.21 15.02
C ASP A 235 -25.25 -9.86 13.77
N ILE A 236 -26.09 -9.14 13.03
CA ILE A 236 -26.67 -9.62 11.76
C ILE A 236 -25.54 -9.93 10.76
N VAL A 237 -24.63 -8.99 10.54
CA VAL A 237 -23.53 -9.14 9.57
C VAL A 237 -22.54 -10.22 10.01
N SER A 238 -22.19 -10.24 11.30
CA SER A 238 -21.31 -11.24 11.91
C SER A 238 -21.90 -12.65 11.81
N ASN A 239 -23.20 -12.81 12.05
CA ASN A 239 -23.87 -14.09 11.93
C ASN A 239 -23.99 -14.56 10.46
N ASP A 240 -24.17 -13.65 9.50
CA ASP A 240 -24.14 -14.01 8.09
C ASP A 240 -22.74 -14.52 7.68
N MET A 241 -21.69 -13.82 8.08
CA MET A 241 -20.31 -14.27 7.89
C MET A 241 -20.06 -15.65 8.51
N ARG A 242 -20.51 -15.87 9.74
CA ARG A 242 -20.44 -17.19 10.41
C ARG A 242 -21.16 -18.27 9.60
N ARG A 243 -22.37 -18.01 9.11
CA ARG A 243 -23.14 -18.98 8.28
C ARG A 243 -22.42 -19.33 6.99
N LYS A 244 -21.83 -18.33 6.30
CA LYS A 244 -21.05 -18.56 5.07
C LYS A 244 -19.75 -19.31 5.38
N GLY A 245 -19.09 -18.97 6.50
CA GLY A 245 -17.92 -19.71 7.01
C GLY A 245 -18.25 -21.18 7.30
N MET A 246 -19.39 -21.47 7.93
CA MET A 246 -19.82 -22.85 8.19
C MET A 246 -20.09 -23.64 6.91
N LYS A 247 -20.64 -23.02 5.87
CA LYS A 247 -20.79 -23.68 4.55
C LYS A 247 -19.42 -24.06 3.95
N MET A 248 -18.43 -23.20 4.11
CA MET A 248 -17.05 -23.47 3.66
C MET A 248 -16.43 -24.63 4.44
N VAL A 249 -16.55 -24.63 5.78
CA VAL A 249 -16.08 -25.72 6.65
C VAL A 249 -16.78 -27.03 6.30
N THR A 250 -18.10 -27.00 6.06
CA THR A 250 -18.86 -28.19 5.65
C THR A 250 -18.35 -28.78 4.32
N ALA A 251 -18.10 -27.90 3.32
CA ALA A 251 -17.56 -28.33 2.04
C ALA A 251 -16.15 -28.96 2.19
N ASP A 252 -15.28 -28.41 3.03
CA ASP A 252 -13.94 -28.95 3.32
C ASP A 252 -14.03 -30.28 4.08
N SER A 253 -14.87 -30.31 5.13
CA SER A 253 -15.07 -31.50 5.97
C SER A 253 -15.70 -32.68 5.24
N ILE A 254 -16.49 -32.46 4.19
CA ILE A 254 -17.06 -33.52 3.36
C ILE A 254 -16.05 -33.97 2.29
N SER A 255 -15.26 -33.03 1.75
CA SER A 255 -14.33 -33.35 0.67
C SER A 255 -13.25 -34.34 1.06
N ASP A 256 -12.69 -34.22 2.26
CA ASP A 256 -11.62 -35.09 2.74
C ASP A 256 -12.06 -36.56 2.90
N PRO A 257 -13.16 -36.88 3.59
CA PRO A 257 -13.67 -38.26 3.64
C PRO A 257 -14.02 -38.84 2.28
N VAL A 258 -14.63 -38.04 1.38
CA VAL A 258 -14.97 -38.52 0.03
C VAL A 258 -13.71 -38.88 -0.76
N VAL A 259 -12.67 -38.07 -0.72
CA VAL A 259 -11.37 -38.39 -1.34
C VAL A 259 -10.75 -39.64 -0.70
N GLN A 260 -10.82 -39.78 0.63
CA GLN A 260 -10.33 -40.95 1.34
C GLN A 260 -11.09 -42.26 0.98
N ILE A 261 -12.41 -42.18 0.83
CA ILE A 261 -13.23 -43.31 0.40
C ILE A 261 -12.82 -43.76 -1.02
N ILE A 262 -12.67 -42.84 -1.97
CA ILE A 262 -12.24 -43.15 -3.32
C ILE A 262 -10.83 -43.74 -3.32
N ALA A 263 -9.93 -43.16 -2.54
CA ALA A 263 -8.58 -43.71 -2.36
C ALA A 263 -8.60 -45.11 -1.75
N SER A 264 -9.48 -45.38 -0.78
CA SER A 264 -9.64 -46.71 -0.19
C SER A 264 -10.20 -47.76 -1.15
N LEU A 265 -11.12 -47.33 -2.05
CA LEU A 265 -11.61 -48.17 -3.15
C LEU A 265 -10.49 -48.49 -4.15
N ALA A 266 -9.65 -47.52 -4.47
CA ALA A 266 -8.44 -47.74 -5.28
C ALA A 266 -7.52 -48.76 -4.65
N LEU A 267 -7.31 -48.62 -3.35
CA LEU A 267 -6.49 -49.52 -2.57
C LEU A 267 -7.06 -50.90 -2.50
N ALA A 268 -8.37 -51.03 -2.27
CA ALA A 268 -9.06 -52.31 -2.30
C ALA A 268 -8.95 -53.01 -3.68
N ALA A 269 -9.01 -52.24 -4.77
CA ALA A 269 -8.81 -52.73 -6.13
C ALA A 269 -7.36 -53.26 -6.32
N VAL A 270 -6.37 -52.52 -5.83
CA VAL A 270 -4.95 -52.97 -5.87
C VAL A 270 -4.77 -54.26 -5.05
N LEU A 271 -5.37 -54.34 -3.85
CA LEU A 271 -5.35 -55.56 -3.03
C LEU A 271 -6.00 -56.74 -3.76
N PHE A 272 -7.18 -56.51 -4.37
CA PHE A 272 -7.89 -57.54 -5.10
C PHE A 272 -7.08 -58.03 -6.31
N LEU A 273 -6.50 -57.14 -7.09
CA LEU A 273 -5.65 -57.47 -8.23
C LEU A 273 -4.37 -58.16 -7.83
N ALA A 274 -3.77 -57.83 -6.70
CA ALA A 274 -2.60 -58.51 -6.16
C ALA A 274 -2.86 -60.00 -5.81
N THR A 275 -4.12 -60.38 -5.59
CA THR A 275 -4.50 -61.80 -5.34
C THR A 275 -4.81 -62.59 -6.61
N THR A 276 -4.85 -61.91 -7.77
CA THR A 276 -5.12 -62.59 -9.05
C THR A 276 -3.89 -63.36 -9.54
N PRO A 277 -4.04 -64.56 -10.18
CA PRO A 277 -2.92 -65.34 -10.69
C PRO A 277 -2.00 -64.58 -11.65
N LEU A 278 -2.58 -63.65 -12.42
CA LEU A 278 -1.86 -62.80 -13.39
C LEU A 278 -0.74 -61.96 -12.78
N ILE A 279 -0.85 -61.58 -11.51
CA ILE A 279 0.12 -60.72 -10.81
C ILE A 279 0.83 -61.50 -9.69
N ALA A 280 0.19 -62.52 -9.11
CA ALA A 280 0.72 -63.32 -8.03
C ALA A 280 1.89 -64.25 -8.48
N GLU A 281 1.93 -64.61 -9.76
CA GLU A 281 2.99 -65.48 -10.33
C GLU A 281 4.33 -64.74 -10.51
N ASP A 282 4.34 -63.38 -10.59
CA ASP A 282 5.54 -62.56 -10.84
C ASP A 282 6.26 -62.07 -9.56
N ASN A 283 6.34 -62.88 -8.49
CA ASN A 283 7.11 -62.59 -7.26
C ASN A 283 6.76 -61.28 -6.53
N LEU A 284 5.47 -60.99 -6.37
CA LEU A 284 5.03 -59.85 -5.58
C LEU A 284 5.41 -60.05 -4.10
N SER A 285 6.48 -59.37 -3.65
CA SER A 285 6.89 -59.44 -2.24
C SER A 285 5.98 -58.57 -1.36
N ALA A 286 5.89 -58.90 -0.07
CA ALA A 286 5.22 -58.08 0.92
C ALA A 286 5.79 -56.64 0.97
N GLY A 287 7.11 -56.50 0.77
CA GLY A 287 7.77 -55.21 0.70
C GLY A 287 7.37 -54.39 -0.55
N SER A 288 7.30 -55.03 -1.73
CA SER A 288 6.89 -54.39 -2.96
C SER A 288 5.44 -53.84 -2.86
N PHE A 289 4.54 -54.67 -2.35
CA PHE A 289 3.15 -54.25 -2.09
C PHE A 289 3.08 -53.05 -1.12
N THR A 290 3.83 -53.13 0.00
CA THR A 290 3.84 -52.07 1.01
C THR A 290 4.37 -50.75 0.46
N VAL A 291 5.39 -50.78 -0.42
CA VAL A 291 5.93 -49.57 -1.05
C VAL A 291 4.91 -48.91 -2.00
N VAL A 292 4.26 -49.71 -2.88
CA VAL A 292 3.25 -49.19 -3.80
C VAL A 292 2.07 -48.59 -3.03
N PHE A 293 1.58 -49.34 -2.03
CA PHE A 293 0.50 -48.92 -1.16
C PHE A 293 0.81 -47.60 -0.42
N SER A 294 1.96 -47.53 0.24
CA SER A 294 2.41 -46.33 0.98
C SER A 294 2.62 -45.13 0.04
N SER A 295 3.15 -45.36 -1.18
CA SER A 295 3.32 -44.34 -2.20
C SER A 295 1.98 -43.78 -2.70
N MET A 296 0.97 -44.64 -2.90
CA MET A 296 -0.39 -44.20 -3.26
C MET A 296 -1.01 -43.28 -2.17
N LEU A 297 -0.89 -43.70 -0.90
CA LEU A 297 -1.37 -42.88 0.22
C LEU A 297 -0.60 -41.55 0.32
N ALA A 298 0.71 -41.58 0.18
CA ALA A 298 1.57 -40.40 0.25
C ALA A 298 1.27 -39.41 -0.87
N MET A 299 0.80 -39.87 -2.05
CA MET A 299 0.48 -39.01 -3.21
C MET A 299 -0.79 -38.17 -3.01
N MET A 300 -1.68 -38.51 -2.09
CA MET A 300 -2.94 -37.80 -1.85
C MET A 300 -2.72 -36.33 -1.45
N ARG A 301 -1.77 -36.09 -0.54
CA ARG A 301 -1.45 -34.75 -0.04
C ARG A 301 -0.88 -33.81 -1.11
N PRO A 302 0.15 -34.19 -1.89
CA PRO A 302 0.67 -33.43 -3.02
C PRO A 302 -0.40 -33.07 -4.06
N LEU A 303 -1.27 -33.99 -4.43
CA LEU A 303 -2.34 -33.75 -5.38
C LEU A 303 -3.31 -32.68 -4.88
N LYS A 304 -3.73 -32.74 -3.61
CA LYS A 304 -4.57 -31.69 -2.99
C LYS A 304 -3.84 -30.34 -2.93
N SER A 305 -2.56 -30.32 -2.63
CA SER A 305 -1.76 -29.09 -2.56
C SER A 305 -1.66 -28.40 -3.92
N LEU A 306 -1.42 -29.15 -5.00
CA LEU A 306 -1.33 -28.60 -6.36
C LEU A 306 -2.63 -27.97 -6.85
N THR A 307 -3.81 -28.47 -6.43
CA THR A 307 -5.09 -27.85 -6.81
C THR A 307 -5.30 -26.49 -6.15
N ASN A 308 -4.79 -26.28 -4.94
CA ASN A 308 -4.91 -25.02 -4.21
C ASN A 308 -3.92 -23.96 -4.68
N VAL A 309 -2.80 -24.36 -5.27
CA VAL A 309 -1.72 -23.47 -5.75
C VAL A 309 -2.23 -22.46 -6.78
N ASN A 310 -3.08 -22.90 -7.71
CA ASN A 310 -3.59 -21.99 -8.76
C ASN A 310 -4.34 -20.80 -8.18
N SER A 311 -5.15 -21.00 -7.14
CA SER A 311 -5.87 -19.89 -6.50
C SER A 311 -4.97 -18.93 -5.73
N GLN A 312 -3.91 -19.44 -5.10
CA GLN A 312 -2.90 -18.62 -4.43
C GLN A 312 -2.09 -17.80 -5.46
N PHE A 313 -1.66 -18.47 -6.54
CA PHE A 313 -0.93 -17.81 -7.62
C PHE A 313 -1.74 -16.69 -8.28
N GLN A 314 -3.02 -16.92 -8.57
CA GLN A 314 -3.90 -15.89 -9.14
C GLN A 314 -4.10 -14.71 -8.20
N ARG A 315 -4.25 -14.92 -6.89
CA ARG A 315 -4.30 -13.82 -5.90
C ARG A 315 -3.04 -12.98 -5.90
N GLY A 316 -1.88 -13.62 -5.94
CA GLY A 316 -0.60 -12.91 -6.04
C GLY A 316 -0.46 -12.12 -7.33
N MET A 317 -0.92 -12.68 -8.44
CA MET A 317 -0.89 -11.98 -9.74
C MET A 317 -1.87 -10.78 -9.75
N ALA A 318 -3.05 -10.89 -9.14
CA ALA A 318 -3.97 -9.78 -8.98
C ALA A 318 -3.34 -8.64 -8.13
N ALA A 319 -2.67 -8.99 -7.03
CA ALA A 319 -1.92 -8.00 -6.25
C ALA A 319 -0.78 -7.36 -7.05
N CYS A 320 -0.06 -8.13 -7.89
CA CYS A 320 0.92 -7.58 -8.82
C CYS A 320 0.30 -6.59 -9.81
N GLN A 321 -0.84 -6.92 -10.41
CA GLN A 321 -1.53 -6.07 -11.36
C GLN A 321 -1.90 -4.72 -10.74
N THR A 322 -2.44 -4.73 -9.53
CA THR A 322 -2.79 -3.49 -8.82
C THR A 322 -1.57 -2.62 -8.49
N LEU A 323 -0.42 -3.21 -8.12
CA LEU A 323 0.81 -2.46 -7.88
C LEU A 323 1.43 -1.94 -9.18
N PHE A 324 1.43 -2.74 -10.25
CA PHE A 324 1.92 -2.29 -11.55
C PHE A 324 1.04 -1.19 -12.14
N ALA A 325 -0.28 -1.24 -11.94
CA ALA A 325 -1.17 -0.18 -12.36
C ALA A 325 -0.82 1.18 -11.72
N ILE A 326 -0.38 1.18 -10.44
CA ILE A 326 0.13 2.41 -9.81
C ILE A 326 1.49 2.82 -10.39
N LEU A 327 2.40 1.85 -10.57
CA LEU A 327 3.75 2.11 -11.10
C LEU A 327 3.76 2.57 -12.57
N ASP A 328 2.67 2.34 -13.30
CA ASP A 328 2.49 2.77 -14.69
C ASP A 328 1.88 4.17 -14.82
N LEU A 329 1.39 4.74 -13.74
CA LEU A 329 0.93 6.13 -13.74
C LEU A 329 2.13 7.06 -13.94
N GLU A 330 1.92 8.10 -14.70
CA GLU A 330 2.95 9.11 -14.91
C GLU A 330 3.20 9.89 -13.62
N PRO A 331 4.47 10.06 -13.20
CA PRO A 331 4.82 10.94 -12.09
C PRO A 331 4.52 12.40 -12.44
N GLU A 332 4.67 13.27 -11.47
CA GLU A 332 4.50 14.72 -11.67
C GLU A 332 5.44 15.21 -12.79
N LYS A 333 4.89 15.99 -13.74
CA LYS A 333 5.65 16.47 -14.91
C LYS A 333 6.61 17.58 -14.50
N ASP A 334 7.90 17.38 -14.69
CA ASP A 334 8.96 18.37 -14.49
C ASP A 334 9.74 18.55 -15.81
N ASN A 335 9.08 19.18 -16.78
CA ASN A 335 9.66 19.44 -18.11
C ASN A 335 10.36 20.80 -18.18
N GLY A 336 10.25 21.62 -17.12
CA GLY A 336 10.86 22.93 -17.07
C GLY A 336 12.36 22.87 -16.88
N THR A 337 13.06 23.82 -17.50
CA THR A 337 14.53 23.93 -17.43
C THR A 337 15.02 25.21 -16.81
N TYR A 338 14.13 26.22 -16.72
CA TYR A 338 14.48 27.52 -16.16
C TYR A 338 14.71 27.45 -14.65
N GLN A 339 15.73 28.18 -14.18
CA GLN A 339 16.08 28.33 -12.77
C GLN A 339 16.37 29.80 -12.48
N ALA A 340 15.64 30.38 -11.53
CA ALA A 340 15.90 31.72 -11.02
C ALA A 340 16.82 31.62 -9.79
N GLU A 341 17.82 32.50 -9.71
CA GLU A 341 18.75 32.62 -8.57
C GLU A 341 18.90 34.07 -8.13
N PRO A 342 18.31 34.49 -7.03
CA PRO A 342 16.97 34.18 -6.53
C PRO A 342 15.87 34.90 -7.33
N ALA A 343 14.64 34.42 -7.30
CA ALA A 343 13.51 35.14 -7.87
C ALA A 343 13.24 36.46 -7.11
N LYS A 344 12.75 37.51 -7.82
CA LYS A 344 12.31 38.75 -7.19
C LYS A 344 10.93 38.61 -6.55
N GLY A 345 10.13 37.71 -7.10
CA GLY A 345 8.83 37.32 -6.59
C GLY A 345 7.65 38.08 -7.19
N GLU A 346 7.79 38.73 -8.36
CA GLU A 346 6.65 39.30 -9.08
C GLU A 346 5.76 38.18 -9.65
N LEU A 347 4.48 38.16 -9.28
CA LEU A 347 3.52 37.17 -9.75
C LEU A 347 2.48 37.78 -10.66
N GLU A 348 2.18 37.12 -11.79
CA GLU A 348 1.15 37.57 -12.71
C GLU A 348 0.28 36.41 -13.19
N PHE A 349 -1.03 36.54 -13.09
CA PHE A 349 -2.04 35.64 -13.64
C PHE A 349 -2.65 36.28 -14.88
N LYS A 350 -2.63 35.54 -16.03
CA LYS A 350 -3.18 35.99 -17.31
C LYS A 350 -4.25 35.02 -17.80
N ASN A 351 -5.50 35.47 -17.72
CA ASN A 351 -6.68 34.73 -18.22
C ASN A 351 -6.71 33.25 -17.78
N VAL A 352 -6.39 32.98 -16.51
CA VAL A 352 -6.29 31.65 -15.98
C VAL A 352 -7.67 31.04 -15.73
N SER A 353 -7.97 29.95 -16.41
CA SER A 353 -9.15 29.11 -16.13
C SER A 353 -8.70 27.71 -15.74
N PHE A 354 -9.34 27.15 -14.72
CA PHE A 354 -8.93 25.86 -14.16
C PHE A 354 -10.13 25.06 -13.63
N ALA A 355 -10.15 23.77 -13.97
CA ALA A 355 -11.03 22.77 -13.36
C ALA A 355 -10.18 21.67 -12.70
N TYR A 356 -10.61 21.20 -11.54
CA TYR A 356 -9.93 20.05 -10.91
C TYR A 356 -10.08 18.79 -11.76
N PRO A 357 -9.04 17.95 -11.87
CA PRO A 357 -9.08 16.77 -12.70
C PRO A 357 -10.27 15.86 -12.35
N GLY A 358 -11.15 15.60 -13.34
CA GLY A 358 -12.37 14.79 -13.20
C GLY A 358 -13.62 15.57 -12.79
N LYS A 359 -13.54 16.88 -12.65
CA LYS A 359 -14.70 17.78 -12.52
C LYS A 359 -14.90 18.55 -13.84
N GLU A 360 -16.16 18.75 -14.23
CA GLU A 360 -16.52 19.56 -15.41
C GLU A 360 -16.67 21.04 -15.03
N GLU A 361 -16.94 21.33 -13.77
CA GLU A 361 -17.13 22.68 -13.25
C GLU A 361 -15.80 23.39 -13.06
N LEU A 362 -15.67 24.60 -13.59
CA LEU A 362 -14.50 25.46 -13.42
C LEU A 362 -14.40 25.92 -11.96
N ALA A 363 -13.25 25.70 -11.35
CA ALA A 363 -12.91 26.25 -10.04
C ALA A 363 -12.40 27.69 -10.14
N LEU A 364 -11.81 28.05 -11.28
CA LEU A 364 -11.41 29.42 -11.64
C LEU A 364 -11.82 29.68 -13.10
N ASN A 365 -12.36 30.88 -13.36
CA ASN A 365 -12.80 31.29 -14.68
C ASN A 365 -12.18 32.66 -15.02
N ASN A 366 -11.29 32.69 -16.00
CA ASN A 366 -10.66 33.88 -16.57
C ASN A 366 -10.03 34.82 -15.52
N ILE A 367 -9.31 34.30 -14.55
CA ILE A 367 -8.64 35.03 -13.48
C ILE A 367 -7.42 35.78 -14.04
N SER A 368 -7.39 37.13 -13.84
CA SER A 368 -6.27 37.98 -14.24
C SER A 368 -5.96 39.00 -13.15
N PHE A 369 -4.75 38.95 -12.60
CA PHE A 369 -4.22 39.95 -11.64
C PHE A 369 -2.70 39.86 -11.59
N SER A 370 -2.07 40.88 -11.00
CA SER A 370 -0.62 40.91 -10.75
C SER A 370 -0.32 41.28 -9.30
N VAL A 371 0.74 40.67 -8.76
CA VAL A 371 1.27 41.01 -7.44
C VAL A 371 2.70 41.48 -7.63
N PRO A 372 2.98 42.77 -7.52
CA PRO A 372 4.34 43.29 -7.61
C PRO A 372 5.24 42.72 -6.52
N ALA A 373 6.54 42.62 -6.77
CA ALA A 373 7.51 42.14 -5.78
C ALA A 373 7.39 42.93 -4.45
N GLY A 374 7.36 42.18 -3.34
CA GLY A 374 7.26 42.74 -1.99
C GLY A 374 5.87 43.27 -1.59
N LYS A 375 4.82 43.01 -2.39
CA LYS A 375 3.46 43.41 -2.10
C LYS A 375 2.58 42.28 -1.58
N THR A 376 1.56 42.64 -0.80
CA THR A 376 0.60 41.70 -0.20
C THR A 376 -0.76 41.81 -0.89
N VAL A 377 -1.24 40.69 -1.43
CA VAL A 377 -2.61 40.58 -1.98
C VAL A 377 -3.44 39.66 -1.09
N ALA A 378 -4.61 40.15 -0.66
CA ALA A 378 -5.56 39.38 0.12
C ALA A 378 -6.67 38.80 -0.79
N LEU A 379 -6.88 37.48 -0.72
CA LEU A 379 -7.98 36.79 -1.38
C LEU A 379 -9.14 36.64 -0.40
N VAL A 380 -10.28 37.24 -0.74
CA VAL A 380 -11.50 37.29 0.08
C VAL A 380 -12.66 36.67 -0.72
N GLY A 381 -13.57 35.99 -0.07
CA GLY A 381 -14.75 35.39 -0.73
C GLY A 381 -15.35 34.27 0.10
N ARG A 382 -16.50 33.75 -0.33
CA ARG A 382 -17.20 32.65 0.34
C ARG A 382 -16.40 31.36 0.28
N SER A 383 -16.74 30.37 1.14
CA SER A 383 -16.16 29.04 1.03
C SER A 383 -16.47 28.45 -0.35
N GLY A 384 -15.48 27.83 -0.98
CA GLY A 384 -15.63 27.25 -2.32
C GLY A 384 -15.49 28.25 -3.50
N SER A 385 -15.19 29.53 -3.25
CA SER A 385 -15.07 30.55 -4.32
C SER A 385 -13.81 30.44 -5.20
N GLY A 386 -12.82 29.57 -4.87
CA GLY A 386 -11.60 29.37 -5.66
C GLY A 386 -10.30 29.89 -5.02
N LYS A 387 -10.33 30.48 -3.82
CA LYS A 387 -9.14 31.05 -3.14
C LYS A 387 -7.99 30.06 -2.96
N SER A 388 -8.26 28.90 -2.38
CA SER A 388 -7.24 27.86 -2.18
C SER A 388 -6.76 27.26 -3.51
N THR A 389 -7.57 27.32 -4.56
CA THR A 389 -7.17 26.92 -5.92
C THR A 389 -6.07 27.83 -6.46
N ILE A 390 -6.18 29.16 -6.29
CA ILE A 390 -5.12 30.11 -6.67
C ILE A 390 -3.81 29.77 -5.94
N ALA A 391 -3.86 29.53 -4.63
CA ALA A 391 -2.70 29.15 -3.83
C ALA A 391 -2.03 27.87 -4.35
N ASN A 392 -2.82 26.85 -4.69
CA ASN A 392 -2.33 25.58 -5.21
C ASN A 392 -1.71 25.71 -6.61
N LEU A 393 -2.20 26.62 -7.44
CA LEU A 393 -1.68 26.85 -8.78
C LEU A 393 -0.33 27.59 -8.77
N VAL A 394 -0.10 28.52 -7.85
CA VAL A 394 1.19 29.22 -7.71
C VAL A 394 2.34 28.23 -7.42
N THR A 395 2.09 27.20 -6.58
CA THR A 395 3.07 26.17 -6.25
C THR A 395 3.12 25.03 -7.29
N ARG A 396 2.31 25.17 -8.34
CA ARG A 396 2.15 24.17 -9.39
C ARG A 396 1.89 22.75 -8.82
N PHE A 397 0.94 22.67 -7.84
CA PHE A 397 0.39 21.39 -7.41
C PHE A 397 -0.57 20.79 -8.45
N TYR A 398 -1.08 21.67 -9.34
CA TYR A 398 -1.87 21.33 -10.51
C TYR A 398 -1.37 22.15 -11.70
N ASP A 399 -1.33 21.54 -12.87
CA ASP A 399 -1.03 22.24 -14.12
C ASP A 399 -2.29 22.92 -14.65
N ILE A 400 -2.14 24.12 -15.24
CA ILE A 400 -3.20 24.85 -15.91
C ILE A 400 -3.24 24.48 -17.39
N GLU A 401 -4.44 24.45 -17.96
CA GLU A 401 -4.67 24.18 -19.38
C GLU A 401 -4.96 25.47 -20.18
N GLN A 402 -5.47 26.50 -19.50
CA GLN A 402 -5.84 27.79 -20.12
C GLN A 402 -5.27 28.96 -19.33
N GLY A 403 -4.69 29.92 -20.05
CA GLY A 403 -4.03 31.08 -19.48
C GLY A 403 -2.58 30.81 -19.10
N GLU A 404 -1.97 31.75 -18.39
CA GLU A 404 -0.58 31.70 -17.95
C GLU A 404 -0.43 32.22 -16.52
N ILE A 405 0.48 31.62 -15.76
CA ILE A 405 0.96 32.14 -14.47
C ILE A 405 2.45 32.40 -14.63
N LEU A 406 2.85 33.64 -14.38
CA LEU A 406 4.23 34.07 -14.52
C LEU A 406 4.84 34.37 -13.16
N LEU A 407 6.07 33.97 -12.95
CA LEU A 407 6.92 34.41 -11.85
C LEU A 407 8.12 35.15 -12.46
N ASP A 408 8.25 36.44 -12.12
CA ASP A 408 9.26 37.35 -12.69
C ASP A 408 9.23 37.38 -14.24
N GLY A 409 8.04 37.33 -14.82
CA GLY A 409 7.83 37.36 -16.28
C GLY A 409 8.05 36.03 -17.00
N VAL A 410 8.43 34.95 -16.30
CA VAL A 410 8.64 33.63 -16.85
C VAL A 410 7.49 32.71 -16.44
N ASN A 411 6.95 31.93 -17.40
CA ASN A 411 5.87 31.00 -17.12
C ASN A 411 6.31 29.94 -16.09
N ILE A 412 5.50 29.69 -15.05
CA ILE A 412 5.83 28.70 -14.01
C ILE A 412 5.96 27.29 -14.55
N GLN A 413 5.41 26.99 -15.73
CA GLN A 413 5.56 25.69 -16.40
C GLN A 413 6.96 25.50 -17.00
N ASP A 414 7.68 26.58 -17.29
CA ASP A 414 9.04 26.56 -17.81
C ASP A 414 10.09 26.43 -16.71
N TYR A 415 9.69 26.72 -15.46
CA TYR A 415 10.57 26.51 -14.30
C TYR A 415 10.79 25.03 -14.05
N ARG A 416 12.03 24.69 -13.67
CA ARG A 416 12.27 23.44 -12.99
C ARG A 416 11.46 23.40 -11.68
N LEU A 417 10.68 22.34 -11.48
CA LEU A 417 9.68 22.29 -10.42
C LEU A 417 10.28 22.45 -9.02
N SER A 418 11.48 21.86 -8.78
CA SER A 418 12.21 22.03 -7.52
C SER A 418 12.57 23.50 -7.25
N ASN A 419 13.03 24.22 -8.30
CA ASN A 419 13.41 25.63 -8.17
C ASN A 419 12.17 26.53 -7.99
N LEU A 420 11.09 26.32 -8.72
CA LEU A 420 9.82 27.02 -8.49
C LEU A 420 9.39 26.89 -7.02
N ARG A 421 9.38 25.69 -6.50
CA ARG A 421 8.98 25.41 -5.12
C ARG A 421 9.97 25.90 -4.09
N GLU A 422 11.24 26.03 -4.43
CA GLU A 422 12.23 26.73 -3.58
C GLU A 422 11.92 28.21 -3.44
N ASN A 423 11.43 28.84 -4.48
CA ASN A 423 11.03 30.25 -4.47
C ASN A 423 9.66 30.52 -3.84
N CYS A 424 8.92 29.47 -3.44
CA CYS A 424 7.61 29.57 -2.80
C CYS A 424 7.62 28.94 -1.40
N ALA A 425 7.12 29.66 -0.39
CA ALA A 425 6.84 29.10 0.93
C ALA A 425 5.33 29.08 1.17
N VAL A 426 4.83 27.99 1.74
CA VAL A 426 3.41 27.81 2.03
C VAL A 426 3.23 27.59 3.53
N VAL A 427 2.37 28.40 4.15
CA VAL A 427 1.87 28.16 5.50
C VAL A 427 0.40 27.81 5.39
N SER A 428 0.09 26.52 5.51
CA SER A 428 -1.27 26.00 5.34
C SER A 428 -2.10 26.08 6.63
N GLN A 429 -3.40 26.06 6.48
CA GLN A 429 -4.37 26.02 7.58
C GLN A 429 -4.14 24.81 8.50
N GLN A 430 -3.94 23.62 7.91
CA GLN A 430 -3.61 22.41 8.63
C GLN A 430 -2.10 22.21 8.61
N VAL A 431 -1.46 22.41 9.76
CA VAL A 431 -0.02 22.23 9.90
C VAL A 431 0.30 20.76 10.04
N HIS A 432 1.08 20.22 9.10
CA HIS A 432 1.65 18.89 9.20
C HIS A 432 3.06 18.94 9.79
N LEU A 433 3.23 18.23 10.91
CA LEU A 433 4.52 18.02 11.56
C LEU A 433 4.85 16.53 11.54
N PHE A 434 6.12 16.23 11.32
CA PHE A 434 6.60 14.85 11.30
C PHE A 434 6.97 14.39 12.72
N ASN A 435 6.86 13.10 12.97
CA ASN A 435 7.33 12.48 14.20
C ASN A 435 8.85 12.49 14.25
N ASP A 436 9.40 13.66 14.56
CA ASP A 436 10.83 13.96 14.61
C ASP A 436 11.07 15.07 15.62
N THR A 437 12.32 15.50 15.79
CA THR A 437 12.67 16.62 16.66
C THR A 437 12.09 17.95 16.16
N ILE A 438 11.94 18.91 17.04
CA ILE A 438 11.51 20.27 16.68
C ILE A 438 12.50 20.89 15.68
N ALA A 439 13.83 20.74 15.92
CA ALA A 439 14.84 21.22 14.99
C ALA A 439 14.66 20.65 13.58
N ASN A 440 14.48 19.34 13.46
CA ASN A 440 14.26 18.68 12.17
C ASN A 440 12.92 19.07 11.51
N ASN A 441 11.91 19.38 12.28
CA ASN A 441 10.66 19.91 11.77
C ASN A 441 10.78 21.33 11.23
N ILE A 442 11.60 22.20 11.86
CA ILE A 442 11.87 23.55 11.36
C ILE A 442 12.75 23.49 10.11
N ALA A 443 13.84 22.71 10.13
CA ALA A 443 14.76 22.53 9.01
C ALA A 443 14.37 21.36 8.09
N TYR A 444 13.07 21.13 7.89
CA TYR A 444 12.57 19.97 7.13
C TYR A 444 13.18 19.90 5.72
N ALA A 445 13.70 18.70 5.36
CA ALA A 445 14.40 18.39 4.10
C ALA A 445 15.67 19.24 3.83
N ALA A 446 16.20 19.95 4.83
CA ALA A 446 17.39 20.78 4.71
C ALA A 446 18.23 20.81 6.01
N GLN A 447 18.23 19.72 6.78
CA GLN A 447 18.92 19.62 8.07
C GLN A 447 20.44 19.88 7.94
N ASP A 448 21.03 19.43 6.83
CA ASP A 448 22.47 19.63 6.54
C ASP A 448 22.80 21.01 5.95
N LYS A 449 21.77 21.80 5.60
CA LYS A 449 21.94 23.09 4.94
C LYS A 449 21.98 24.26 5.92
N TYR A 450 21.33 24.11 7.08
CA TYR A 450 21.18 25.18 8.07
C TYR A 450 21.88 24.84 9.38
N SER A 451 22.56 25.83 9.94
CA SER A 451 23.21 25.72 11.26
C SER A 451 22.16 25.74 12.39
N ARG A 452 22.56 25.27 13.57
CA ARG A 452 21.70 25.30 14.76
C ARG A 452 21.31 26.74 15.14
N GLU A 453 22.21 27.70 14.94
CA GLU A 453 21.99 29.12 15.20
C GLU A 453 20.92 29.70 14.29
N GLU A 454 20.90 29.33 13.00
CA GLU A 454 19.89 29.76 12.04
C GLU A 454 18.50 29.18 12.39
N ILE A 455 18.44 27.92 12.83
CA ILE A 455 17.21 27.29 13.29
C ILE A 455 16.66 28.01 14.54
N ILE A 456 17.52 28.34 15.50
CA ILE A 456 17.16 29.10 16.71
C ILE A 456 16.68 30.50 16.33
N ALA A 457 17.37 31.20 15.41
CA ALA A 457 16.97 32.51 14.94
C ALA A 457 15.60 32.50 14.28
N ALA A 458 15.31 31.50 13.42
CA ALA A 458 14.01 31.32 12.80
C ALA A 458 12.90 31.01 13.82
N ALA A 459 13.18 30.17 14.81
CA ALA A 459 12.25 29.88 15.91
C ALA A 459 11.96 31.12 16.76
N LYS A 460 12.98 31.95 17.02
CA LYS A 460 12.82 33.20 17.74
C LYS A 460 11.98 34.21 16.96
N ALA A 461 12.23 34.37 15.66
CA ALA A 461 11.44 35.25 14.79
C ALA A 461 9.97 34.77 14.65
N ALA A 462 9.72 33.47 14.78
CA ALA A 462 8.38 32.87 14.81
C ALA A 462 7.73 32.89 16.20
N TYR A 463 8.32 33.53 17.20
CA TYR A 463 7.86 33.51 18.60
C TYR A 463 7.66 32.09 19.15
N ALA A 464 8.47 31.13 18.65
CA ALA A 464 8.42 29.73 19.08
C ALA A 464 9.46 29.41 20.16
N LEU A 465 10.51 30.22 20.30
CA LEU A 465 11.66 29.94 21.20
C LEU A 465 11.20 29.74 22.65
N GLU A 466 10.32 30.59 23.14
CA GLU A 466 9.86 30.59 24.53
C GLU A 466 9.26 29.23 24.92
N PHE A 467 8.31 28.71 24.14
CA PHE A 467 7.73 27.40 24.48
C PHE A 467 8.69 26.24 24.22
N ILE A 468 9.61 26.36 23.24
CA ILE A 468 10.61 25.31 22.97
C ILE A 468 11.54 25.15 24.15
N GLU A 469 11.98 26.24 24.78
CA GLU A 469 12.85 26.24 25.95
C GLU A 469 12.19 25.66 27.20
N THR A 470 10.85 25.64 27.29
CA THR A 470 10.13 24.98 28.39
C THR A 470 10.05 23.47 28.24
N LEU A 471 10.39 22.92 27.07
CA LEU A 471 10.36 21.48 26.84
C LEU A 471 11.62 20.81 27.40
N PRO A 472 11.52 19.55 27.89
CA PRO A 472 12.63 18.87 28.59
C PRO A 472 13.92 18.76 27.77
N GLN A 473 13.82 18.64 26.45
CA GLN A 473 14.95 18.51 25.52
C GLN A 473 15.05 19.71 24.55
N GLY A 474 14.27 20.78 24.77
CA GLY A 474 14.28 21.96 23.91
C GLY A 474 14.04 21.60 22.43
N PHE A 475 14.91 22.05 21.55
CA PHE A 475 14.85 21.77 20.10
C PHE A 475 14.98 20.29 19.73
N ASP A 476 15.56 19.46 20.61
CA ASP A 476 15.75 18.03 20.35
C ASP A 476 14.58 17.19 20.86
N THR A 477 13.52 17.85 21.35
CA THR A 477 12.28 17.20 21.76
C THR A 477 11.56 16.61 20.54
N VAL A 478 11.26 15.29 20.59
CA VAL A 478 10.45 14.58 19.59
C VAL A 478 8.98 14.85 19.86
N ILE A 479 8.26 15.36 18.87
CA ILE A 479 6.90 15.90 19.03
C ILE A 479 5.75 14.93 18.73
N GLY A 480 6.07 13.68 18.34
CA GLY A 480 5.06 12.67 18.00
C GLY A 480 4.36 12.91 16.66
N GLU A 481 3.40 12.04 16.32
CA GLU A 481 2.65 12.15 15.06
C GLU A 481 1.83 13.45 15.01
N ASN A 482 1.98 14.20 13.92
CA ASN A 482 1.32 15.48 13.68
C ASN A 482 1.49 16.50 14.83
N GLY A 483 2.55 16.36 15.65
CA GLY A 483 2.77 17.24 16.79
C GLY A 483 1.68 17.09 17.87
N ALA A 484 1.24 15.86 18.15
CA ALA A 484 0.14 15.59 19.11
C ALA A 484 0.41 16.14 20.53
N SER A 485 1.67 16.32 20.89
CA SER A 485 2.08 16.91 22.18
C SER A 485 1.99 18.44 22.22
N LEU A 486 1.75 19.10 21.07
CA LEU A 486 1.75 20.55 20.94
C LEU A 486 0.35 21.12 20.80
N SER A 487 0.14 22.36 21.30
CA SER A 487 -1.10 23.12 21.03
C SER A 487 -1.20 23.53 19.56
N GLY A 488 -2.40 23.90 19.09
CA GLY A 488 -2.60 24.41 17.72
C GLY A 488 -1.69 25.60 17.38
N GLY A 489 -1.57 26.55 18.31
CA GLY A 489 -0.71 27.73 18.15
C GLY A 489 0.79 27.40 18.14
N GLN A 490 1.22 26.41 18.93
CA GLN A 490 2.62 25.97 18.91
C GLN A 490 2.96 25.31 17.56
N ARG A 491 2.06 24.45 17.03
CA ARG A 491 2.26 23.85 15.70
C ARG A 491 2.37 24.91 14.62
N GLN A 492 1.50 25.92 14.65
CA GLN A 492 1.51 26.99 13.66
C GLN A 492 2.78 27.83 13.71
N ARG A 493 3.27 28.18 14.92
CA ARG A 493 4.55 28.87 15.09
C ARG A 493 5.74 28.07 14.53
N LEU A 494 5.75 26.74 14.65
CA LEU A 494 6.76 25.88 14.02
C LEU A 494 6.65 25.91 12.47
N ALA A 495 5.45 25.93 11.91
CA ALA A 495 5.25 26.06 10.47
C ALA A 495 5.75 27.45 9.94
N ILE A 496 5.51 28.51 10.71
CA ILE A 496 6.03 29.85 10.41
C ILE A 496 7.57 29.85 10.52
N ALA A 497 8.17 29.25 11.55
CA ALA A 497 9.62 29.10 11.69
C ALA A 497 10.23 28.38 10.48
N ARG A 498 9.59 27.31 9.98
CA ARG A 498 9.98 26.60 8.77
C ARG A 498 9.97 27.51 7.53
N ALA A 499 8.94 28.34 7.37
CA ALA A 499 8.83 29.29 6.27
C ALA A 499 9.87 30.43 6.38
N LEU A 500 10.14 30.93 7.58
CA LEU A 500 11.18 31.93 7.84
C LEU A 500 12.57 31.41 7.52
N LEU A 501 12.90 30.20 7.97
CA LEU A 501 14.19 29.56 7.72
C LEU A 501 14.43 29.36 6.22
N ARG A 502 13.40 28.99 5.48
CA ARG A 502 13.49 28.79 4.03
C ARG A 502 13.74 30.07 3.25
N ASN A 503 13.26 31.20 3.73
CA ASN A 503 13.46 32.55 3.17
C ASN A 503 13.08 32.70 1.69
N SER A 504 11.95 32.13 1.26
CA SER A 504 11.44 32.21 -0.11
C SER A 504 10.88 33.61 -0.42
N PRO A 505 11.07 34.14 -1.66
CA PRO A 505 10.56 35.47 -2.05
C PRO A 505 9.04 35.51 -2.20
N VAL A 506 8.39 34.39 -2.49
CA VAL A 506 6.92 34.29 -2.58
C VAL A 506 6.39 33.52 -1.39
N LEU A 507 5.40 34.10 -0.72
CA LEU A 507 4.76 33.54 0.46
C LEU A 507 3.27 33.34 0.21
N ILE A 508 2.78 32.14 0.50
CA ILE A 508 1.36 31.78 0.43
C ILE A 508 0.89 31.46 1.84
N LEU A 509 -0.06 32.24 2.33
CA LEU A 509 -0.65 32.06 3.65
C LEU A 509 -2.10 31.63 3.52
N ASP A 510 -2.42 30.43 4.00
CA ASP A 510 -3.81 29.99 4.18
C ASP A 510 -4.16 30.14 5.67
N GLU A 511 -4.81 31.23 6.02
CA GLU A 511 -4.96 31.71 7.39
C GLU A 511 -6.12 30.99 8.10
N ALA A 512 -5.80 30.13 9.05
CA ALA A 512 -6.76 29.65 10.03
C ALA A 512 -6.21 29.73 11.44
N THR A 513 -6.65 30.76 12.10
CA THR A 513 -6.38 30.98 13.52
C THR A 513 -7.67 30.87 14.38
N SER A 514 -8.74 30.29 13.81
CA SER A 514 -9.99 30.02 14.53
C SER A 514 -9.75 28.97 15.61
N ALA A 515 -9.92 29.34 16.88
CA ALA A 515 -9.80 28.53 18.10
C ALA A 515 -8.45 28.60 18.85
N LEU A 516 -7.75 29.74 18.80
CA LEU A 516 -6.56 29.97 19.61
C LEU A 516 -6.89 30.94 20.74
N ASP A 517 -6.16 30.79 21.86
CA ASP A 517 -6.16 31.79 22.94
C ASP A 517 -5.55 33.12 22.48
N THR A 518 -5.95 34.22 23.13
CA THR A 518 -5.58 35.59 22.74
C THR A 518 -4.05 35.83 22.72
N GLU A 519 -3.30 35.17 23.60
CA GLU A 519 -1.86 35.32 23.69
C GLU A 519 -1.15 34.62 22.53
N SER A 520 -1.51 33.36 22.24
CA SER A 520 -1.04 32.62 21.06
C SER A 520 -1.37 33.33 19.76
N GLU A 521 -2.55 33.96 19.69
CA GLU A 521 -2.98 34.74 18.52
C GLU A 521 -2.07 35.93 18.25
N ARG A 522 -1.74 36.72 19.29
CA ARG A 522 -0.83 37.86 19.14
C ARG A 522 0.58 37.45 18.70
N ALA A 523 1.10 36.36 19.30
CA ALA A 523 2.39 35.81 18.92
C ALA A 523 2.42 35.36 17.46
N ILE A 524 1.37 34.67 17.00
CA ILE A 524 1.25 34.23 15.60
C ILE A 524 1.14 35.44 14.67
N GLN A 525 0.34 36.44 15.00
CA GLN A 525 0.19 37.65 14.19
C GLN A 525 1.53 38.38 14.03
N SER A 526 2.28 38.55 15.14
CA SER A 526 3.61 39.16 15.11
C SER A 526 4.59 38.33 14.27
N ALA A 527 4.54 37.01 14.35
CA ALA A 527 5.36 36.11 13.54
C ALA A 527 4.99 36.19 12.04
N LEU A 528 3.70 36.31 11.72
CA LEU A 528 3.25 36.49 10.35
C LEU A 528 3.67 37.85 9.78
N ASP A 529 3.61 38.91 10.58
CA ASP A 529 4.03 40.26 10.15
C ASP A 529 5.55 40.29 9.91
N GLU A 530 6.35 39.58 10.71
CA GLU A 530 7.77 39.39 10.46
C GLU A 530 8.02 38.58 9.19
N LEU A 531 7.26 37.50 8.99
CA LEU A 531 7.37 36.65 7.81
C LEU A 531 7.01 37.37 6.50
N LYS A 532 6.11 38.36 6.51
CA LYS A 532 5.69 39.14 5.33
C LYS A 532 6.72 40.16 4.85
N LYS A 533 7.66 40.59 5.70
CA LYS A 533 8.61 41.64 5.36
C LYS A 533 9.45 41.26 4.13
N ASP A 534 9.53 42.20 3.19
CA ASP A 534 10.31 42.11 1.95
C ASP A 534 9.97 40.89 1.06
N ARG A 535 8.74 40.37 1.18
CA ARG A 535 8.25 39.23 0.39
C ARG A 535 6.95 39.55 -0.33
N THR A 536 6.75 38.91 -1.46
CA THR A 536 5.46 38.93 -2.17
C THR A 536 4.53 37.93 -1.49
N VAL A 537 3.35 38.40 -1.08
CA VAL A 537 2.44 37.62 -0.25
C VAL A 537 1.09 37.46 -0.92
N ILE A 538 0.65 36.23 -1.05
CA ILE A 538 -0.77 35.91 -1.31
C ILE A 538 -1.35 35.36 -0.01
N VAL A 539 -2.36 36.01 0.53
CA VAL A 539 -3.01 35.58 1.76
C VAL A 539 -4.48 35.27 1.52
N ILE A 540 -4.91 34.05 1.88
CA ILE A 540 -6.32 33.66 1.98
C ILE A 540 -6.81 34.15 3.33
N ALA A 541 -7.47 35.30 3.32
CA ALA A 541 -7.77 36.03 4.55
C ALA A 541 -9.12 35.61 5.14
N HIS A 542 -9.10 35.25 6.41
CA HIS A 542 -10.26 34.98 7.25
C HIS A 542 -10.39 35.98 8.42
N ARG A 543 -9.43 36.91 8.53
CA ARG A 543 -9.39 37.93 9.59
C ARG A 543 -9.39 39.34 9.01
N LEU A 544 -10.09 40.23 9.69
CA LEU A 544 -10.20 41.62 9.29
C LEU A 544 -8.85 42.35 9.27
N SER A 545 -8.02 42.14 10.31
CA SER A 545 -6.70 42.78 10.42
C SER A 545 -5.76 42.42 9.26
N THR A 546 -5.83 41.21 8.75
CA THR A 546 -5.02 40.76 7.59
C THR A 546 -5.54 41.39 6.29
N ILE A 547 -6.86 41.55 6.15
CA ILE A 547 -7.49 42.18 5.00
C ILE A 547 -7.19 43.67 4.96
N GLU A 548 -7.32 44.36 6.09
CA GLU A 548 -7.10 45.83 6.19
C GLU A 548 -5.68 46.25 5.85
N ASN A 549 -4.71 45.42 6.17
CA ASN A 549 -3.26 45.66 5.97
C ASN A 549 -2.74 45.21 4.59
N ALA A 550 -3.58 44.60 3.73
CA ALA A 550 -3.18 44.20 2.38
C ALA A 550 -3.06 45.42 1.43
N ASP A 551 -2.06 45.38 0.54
CA ASP A 551 -1.87 46.41 -0.48
C ASP A 551 -3.07 46.40 -1.49
N GLU A 552 -3.55 45.18 -1.84
CA GLU A 552 -4.71 45.00 -2.69
C GLU A 552 -5.56 43.81 -2.17
N ILE A 553 -6.86 43.94 -2.30
CA ILE A 553 -7.84 42.90 -1.99
C ILE A 553 -8.52 42.46 -3.27
N LEU A 554 -8.56 41.15 -3.50
CA LEU A 554 -9.32 40.51 -4.59
C LEU A 554 -10.51 39.78 -3.99
N VAL A 555 -11.71 40.21 -4.37
CA VAL A 555 -12.94 39.53 -3.97
C VAL A 555 -13.28 38.49 -5.02
N ILE A 556 -13.30 37.22 -4.60
CA ILE A 556 -13.53 36.08 -5.49
C ILE A 556 -14.90 35.50 -5.20
N ASP A 557 -15.71 35.39 -6.23
CA ASP A 557 -17.00 34.73 -6.18
C ASP A 557 -17.18 33.84 -7.40
N HIS A 558 -17.63 32.59 -7.20
CA HIS A 558 -17.81 31.58 -8.25
C HIS A 558 -16.62 31.42 -9.23
N GLY A 559 -15.40 31.53 -8.73
CA GLY A 559 -14.19 31.38 -9.54
C GLY A 559 -13.79 32.61 -10.35
N GLU A 560 -14.42 33.75 -10.17
CA GLU A 560 -14.14 35.01 -10.85
C GLU A 560 -13.77 36.13 -9.85
N ILE A 561 -12.96 37.11 -10.28
CA ILE A 561 -12.68 38.32 -9.50
C ILE A 561 -13.82 39.31 -9.76
N CYS A 562 -14.69 39.49 -8.78
CA CYS A 562 -15.82 40.42 -8.89
C CYS A 562 -15.49 41.86 -8.44
N GLU A 563 -14.56 42.03 -7.50
CA GLU A 563 -14.10 43.35 -7.03
C GLU A 563 -12.60 43.31 -6.73
N ARG A 564 -11.94 44.44 -6.91
CA ARG A 564 -10.54 44.64 -6.55
C ARG A 564 -10.27 46.06 -6.08
N GLY A 565 -9.39 46.22 -5.09
CA GLY A 565 -9.02 47.52 -4.55
C GLY A 565 -8.48 47.48 -3.13
N SER A 566 -8.30 48.61 -2.50
CA SER A 566 -7.92 48.70 -1.08
C SER A 566 -9.15 48.52 -0.18
N HIS A 567 -8.93 48.21 1.10
CA HIS A 567 -9.99 48.12 2.11
C HIS A 567 -10.94 49.33 2.10
N LYS A 568 -10.40 50.55 2.05
CA LYS A 568 -11.19 51.79 2.05
C LYS A 568 -12.04 51.91 0.80
N THR A 569 -11.46 51.71 -0.38
CA THR A 569 -12.16 51.85 -1.66
C THR A 569 -13.29 50.84 -1.80
N LEU A 570 -13.08 49.60 -1.39
CA LEU A 570 -14.09 48.55 -1.48
C LEU A 570 -15.26 48.75 -0.48
N LEU A 571 -15.00 49.30 0.70
CA LEU A 571 -16.06 49.67 1.65
C LEU A 571 -16.97 50.81 1.10
N GLU A 572 -16.39 51.78 0.38
CA GLU A 572 -17.11 52.89 -0.23
C GLU A 572 -17.99 52.46 -1.41
N GLN A 573 -17.57 51.41 -2.16
CA GLN A 573 -18.30 50.88 -3.32
C GLN A 573 -19.62 50.18 -2.97
N ASN A 574 -19.84 49.84 -1.68
CA ASN A 574 -21.03 49.11 -1.19
C ASN A 574 -21.35 47.79 -1.92
N GLY A 575 -20.35 47.13 -2.44
CA GLY A 575 -20.45 45.89 -3.23
C GLY A 575 -20.36 44.60 -2.41
N ALA A 576 -19.92 43.55 -3.06
CA ALA A 576 -19.76 42.20 -2.46
C ALA A 576 -18.80 42.19 -1.25
N TYR A 577 -17.72 43.00 -1.32
CA TYR A 577 -16.79 43.14 -0.19
C TYR A 577 -17.47 43.65 1.07
N LYS A 578 -18.24 44.71 0.94
CA LYS A 578 -18.95 45.30 2.11
C LYS A 578 -19.96 44.33 2.70
N GLN A 579 -20.65 43.57 1.87
CA GLN A 579 -21.56 42.52 2.35
C GLN A 579 -20.81 41.45 3.13
N LEU A 580 -19.69 40.94 2.61
CA LEU A 580 -18.85 39.97 3.29
C LEU A 580 -18.27 40.53 4.60
N HIS A 581 -17.82 41.77 4.58
CA HIS A 581 -17.32 42.49 5.75
C HIS A 581 -18.38 42.58 6.85
N SER A 582 -19.61 43.00 6.49
CA SER A 582 -20.72 43.12 7.45
C SER A 582 -21.14 41.74 8.03
N MET A 583 -21.12 40.69 7.25
CA MET A 583 -21.49 39.35 7.69
C MET A 583 -20.43 38.67 8.59
N GLN A 584 -19.15 38.88 8.32
CA GLN A 584 -18.06 38.19 9.02
C GLN A 584 -17.48 38.97 10.20
N PHE A 585 -17.58 40.33 10.19
CA PHE A 585 -16.81 41.18 11.10
C PHE A 585 -17.65 42.23 11.86
N SER A 586 -18.95 42.27 11.65
CA SER A 586 -19.87 43.21 12.33
C SER A 586 -20.67 42.55 13.45
N GLY A 587 -20.12 41.48 14.08
CA GLY A 587 -20.71 40.81 15.21
C GLY A 587 -20.01 41.16 16.51
#